data_812d207abfd4c5fce31b03096a81a63a
#
_entry.id   812d207abfd4c5fce31b03096a81a63a
#
_cell.length_a   1.000
_cell.length_b   1.000
_cell.length_c   1.000
_cell.angle_alpha   90.00
_cell.angle_beta   90.00
_cell.angle_gamma   90.00
#
_symmetry.space_group_name_H-M   'P 1'
#
loop_
_entity.id
_entity.type
_entity.pdbx_description
1 polymer ?
#
loop_
_entity_poly.entity_id
_entity_poly.type
_entity_poly.pdbx_seq_one_letter_code
_entity_poly.pdbx_strand_id
1 'polypeptide(L)' 'MAETIGQNIQIEVKDGKAIITIDLEHRGGLSSSGKSVIVATTSGNVTIPGTTVVLGLNAYVKAR' A
#
# COMPACT_ATOMS: atom_id res chain seq x y z
N MET A 1 7.95 -1.39 15.39
CA MET A 1 6.54 -1.05 15.33
C MET A 1 6.11 -0.75 13.90
N ALA A 2 4.89 -1.12 13.53
CA ALA A 2 4.41 -0.88 12.18
C ALA A 2 3.98 0.57 12.01
N GLU A 3 4.20 1.11 10.85
CA GLU A 3 3.74 2.44 10.48
C GLU A 3 2.75 2.31 9.32
N THR A 4 1.79 3.22 9.26
CA THR A 4 0.84 3.27 8.16
C THR A 4 1.38 4.20 7.09
N ILE A 5 1.46 3.69 5.86
CA ILE A 5 1.87 4.49 4.72
C ILE A 5 0.79 4.39 3.64
N GLY A 6 0.60 5.47 2.89
CA GLY A 6 -0.41 5.48 1.85
C GLY A 6 -1.78 5.14 2.39
N GLN A 7 -2.49 4.28 1.67
CA GLN A 7 -3.83 3.85 2.02
C GLN A 7 -3.83 2.35 2.29
N ASN A 8 -4.20 1.97 3.52
CA ASN A 8 -4.36 0.56 3.92
C ASN A 8 -3.07 -0.25 3.84
N ILE A 9 -1.93 0.39 4.11
CA ILE A 9 -0.64 -0.29 4.10
C ILE A 9 0.04 -0.06 5.43
N GLN A 10 0.38 -1.14 6.13
CA GLN A 10 1.22 -1.05 7.32
C GLN A 10 2.56 -1.66 6.98
N ILE A 11 3.63 -1.02 7.41
CA ILE A 11 4.96 -1.47 7.10
C ILE A 11 5.81 -1.48 8.36
N GLU A 12 6.57 -2.54 8.52
CA GLU A 12 7.51 -2.69 9.62
C GLU A 12 8.86 -3.07 9.03
N VAL A 13 9.91 -2.35 9.44
CA VAL A 13 11.27 -2.67 9.01
C VAL A 13 11.96 -3.40 10.14
N LYS A 14 12.45 -4.60 9.84
CA LYS A 14 13.09 -5.45 10.84
C LYS A 14 14.15 -6.29 10.17
N ASP A 15 15.36 -6.30 10.76
CA ASP A 15 16.47 -7.11 10.28
C ASP A 15 16.78 -6.89 8.80
N GLY A 16 16.74 -5.62 8.37
CA GLY A 16 17.01 -5.26 6.99
C GLY A 16 15.92 -5.62 6.01
N LYS A 17 14.73 -5.97 6.52
CA LYS A 17 13.60 -6.38 5.68
C LYS A 17 12.39 -5.53 5.99
N ALA A 18 11.58 -5.28 4.99
CA ALA A 18 10.31 -4.60 5.16
C ALA A 18 9.19 -5.63 5.14
N ILE A 19 8.38 -5.63 6.19
CA ILE A 19 7.22 -6.51 6.28
C ILE A 19 6.00 -5.65 6.04
N ILE A 20 5.23 -5.99 5.02
CA ILE A 20 4.09 -5.19 4.58
C ILE A 20 2.81 -5.96 4.87
N THR A 21 1.87 -5.29 5.54
CA THR A 21 0.58 -5.88 5.88
C THR A 21 -0.52 -5.07 5.22
N ILE A 22 -1.40 -5.76 4.52
CA ILE A 22 -2.53 -5.17 3.81
C ILE A 22 -3.79 -5.92 4.22
N ASP A 23 -4.84 -5.18 4.58
CA ASP A 23 -6.14 -5.79 4.83
C ASP A 23 -6.82 -6.01 3.47
N LEU A 24 -6.94 -7.26 3.08
CA LEU A 24 -7.49 -7.61 1.76
C LEU A 24 -9.00 -7.39 1.67
N GLU A 25 -9.67 -7.16 2.78
CA GLU A 25 -11.11 -6.89 2.80
C GLU A 25 -11.42 -5.41 2.64
N HIS A 26 -10.41 -4.56 2.72
CA HIS A 26 -10.61 -3.11 2.61
C HIS A 26 -10.95 -2.73 1.16
N ARG A 27 -11.88 -1.78 1.02
CA ARG A 27 -12.23 -1.22 -0.29
C ARG A 27 -12.14 0.28 -0.17
N GLY A 28 -11.15 0.85 -0.84
CA GLY A 28 -10.84 2.28 -0.71
C GLY A 28 -11.54 3.18 -1.69
N GLY A 29 -12.24 2.61 -2.66
CA GLY A 29 -12.94 3.40 -3.67
C GLY A 29 -12.49 3.02 -5.07
N LEU A 30 -13.15 3.62 -6.07
CA LEU A 30 -12.84 3.34 -7.47
C LEU A 30 -11.53 4.01 -7.87
N SER A 31 -10.81 3.35 -8.76
CA SER A 31 -9.65 3.95 -9.41
C SER A 31 -10.10 5.10 -10.30
N SER A 32 -9.14 5.90 -10.78
CA SER A 32 -9.47 7.05 -11.63
C SER A 32 -10.17 6.63 -12.91
N SER A 33 -9.91 5.43 -13.42
CA SER A 33 -10.58 4.93 -14.62
C SER A 33 -11.95 4.32 -14.32
N GLY A 34 -12.24 4.07 -13.03
CA GLY A 34 -13.50 3.43 -12.63
C GLY A 34 -13.56 1.94 -12.89
N LYS A 35 -12.46 1.33 -13.33
CA LYS A 35 -12.45 -0.08 -13.70
C LYS A 35 -12.00 -0.99 -12.56
N SER A 36 -11.49 -0.42 -11.49
CA SER A 36 -10.96 -1.18 -10.38
C SER A 36 -11.35 -0.54 -9.07
N VAL A 37 -11.41 -1.36 -8.02
CA VAL A 37 -11.60 -0.86 -6.67
C VAL A 37 -10.26 -1.01 -5.96
N ILE A 38 -9.79 0.09 -5.40
CA ILE A 38 -8.48 0.12 -4.75
C ILE A 38 -8.57 -0.57 -3.41
N VAL A 39 -7.67 -1.52 -3.16
CA VAL A 39 -7.55 -2.17 -1.86
C VAL A 39 -6.48 -1.47 -1.04
N ALA A 40 -5.34 -1.21 -1.64
CA ALA A 40 -4.24 -0.55 -0.95
C ALA A 40 -3.37 0.17 -1.99
N THR A 41 -2.86 1.33 -1.65
CA THR A 41 -2.02 2.07 -2.57
C THR A 41 -1.12 3.04 -1.83
N THR A 42 0.08 3.24 -2.35
CA THR A 42 0.98 4.28 -1.87
C THR A 42 0.68 5.63 -2.52
N SER A 43 -0.23 5.66 -3.50
CA SER A 43 -0.57 6.88 -4.24
C SER A 43 0.67 7.51 -4.85
N GLY A 44 1.43 6.69 -5.56
CA GLY A 44 2.72 7.07 -6.09
C GLY A 44 3.82 6.39 -5.32
N ASN A 45 5.00 6.98 -5.32
CA ASN A 45 6.15 6.39 -4.64
C ASN A 45 6.33 7.02 -3.26
N VAL A 46 6.64 6.18 -2.28
CA VAL A 46 6.94 6.67 -0.93
C VAL A 46 8.26 6.05 -0.49
N THR A 47 8.98 6.77 0.36
CA THR A 47 10.20 6.23 0.94
C THR A 47 9.84 5.38 2.15
N ILE A 48 10.39 4.17 2.20
CA ILE A 48 10.17 3.28 3.35
C ILE A 48 10.79 3.94 4.57
N PRO A 49 10.03 4.10 5.67
CA PRO A 49 10.53 4.80 6.86
C PRO A 49 11.85 4.23 7.36
N GLY A 50 12.78 5.11 7.68
CA GLY A 50 14.07 4.73 8.20
C GLY A 50 15.04 4.20 7.16
N THR A 51 14.68 4.28 5.87
CA THR A 51 15.55 3.78 4.80
C THR A 51 15.57 4.77 3.65
N THR A 52 16.41 4.48 2.65
CA THR A 52 16.44 5.25 1.41
C THR A 52 15.73 4.53 0.28
N VAL A 53 15.07 3.40 0.59
CA VAL A 53 14.39 2.59 -0.43
C VAL A 53 13.03 3.20 -0.74
N VAL A 54 12.71 3.31 -2.02
CA VAL A 54 11.43 3.86 -2.47
C VAL A 54 10.52 2.72 -2.87
N LEU A 55 9.27 2.78 -2.40
CA LEU A 55 8.27 1.76 -2.63
C LEU A 55 7.10 2.34 -3.41
N GLY A 56 6.68 1.64 -4.45
CA GLY A 56 5.42 1.91 -5.12
C GLY A 56 4.57 0.65 -5.05
N LEU A 57 3.38 0.73 -4.47
CA LEU A 57 2.52 -0.41 -4.27
C LEU A 57 1.10 -0.07 -4.66
N ASN A 58 0.47 -0.98 -5.41
CA ASN A 58 -0.93 -0.85 -5.76
C ASN A 58 -1.57 -2.22 -5.72
N ALA A 59 -2.58 -2.38 -4.87
CA ALA A 59 -3.37 -3.58 -4.78
C ALA A 59 -4.82 -3.21 -5.07
N TYR A 60 -5.47 -3.98 -5.93
CA TYR A 60 -6.83 -3.64 -6.36
C TYR A 60 -7.56 -4.89 -6.80
N VAL A 61 -8.90 -4.77 -6.85
CA VAL A 61 -9.75 -5.80 -7.45
C VAL A 61 -10.48 -5.16 -8.63
N LYS A 62 -10.79 -5.96 -9.61
CA LYS A 62 -11.55 -5.46 -10.76
C LYS A 62 -12.97 -5.13 -10.32
N ALA A 63 -13.47 -3.97 -10.76
CA ALA A 63 -14.82 -3.56 -10.45
C ALA A 63 -15.83 -4.34 -11.30
N ARG A 64 -15.39 -4.94 -12.40
CA ARG A 64 -16.23 -5.70 -13.29
C ARG A 64 -15.50 -6.91 -13.81
#